data_b9f9d8baf07556d25417e5942ba21cf8
#
_entry.id   b9f9d8baf07556d25417e5942ba21cf8
#
_cell.length_a   1.000
_cell.length_b   1.000
_cell.length_c   1.000
_cell.angle_alpha   90.00
_cell.angle_beta   90.00
_cell.angle_gamma   90.00
#
_symmetry.space_group_name_H-M   'P 1'
#
loop_
_entity.id
_entity.type
_entity.pdbx_description
1 polymer ?
#
loop_
_entity_poly.entity_id
_entity_poly.type
_entity_poly.pdbx_seq_one_letter_code
_entity_poly.pdbx_strand_id
1 'polypeptide(L)'
;MIIQSNIVAMNNMMQLTRTNQNMKKSVERLSSGYRINRAADDAAGLAVSEKKRSQIRGLIRAAKNAEDGVGFVQTADGAMSETANILHRMRELTIQSLNDVNTDQDRAYMQMEFDELQSEIDRIGRQTEFNKKNVFEEYADTYYNFKGNKYWGQDQIHVINSTN
;
A
#
# COMPACT_ATOMS: atom_id res chain seq x y z
N MET A 1 -41.12 -60.18 -30.58
CA MET A 1 -41.13 -58.75 -30.08
C MET A 1 -40.83 -58.82 -28.61
N ILE A 2 -39.71 -58.19 -28.19
CA ILE A 2 -39.39 -58.06 -26.77
C ILE A 2 -40.14 -56.82 -26.27
N ILE A 3 -41.25 -57.01 -25.58
CA ILE A 3 -42.17 -55.93 -25.19
C ILE A 3 -41.73 -55.31 -23.85
N GLN A 4 -40.87 -55.97 -23.08
CA GLN A 4 -40.54 -55.52 -21.72
C GLN A 4 -39.26 -54.63 -21.60
N SER A 5 -38.34 -54.61 -22.55
CA SER A 5 -37.19 -53.74 -22.53
C SER A 5 -36.62 -53.50 -23.94
N ASN A 6 -36.63 -52.25 -24.39
CA ASN A 6 -36.02 -51.86 -25.64
C ASN A 6 -34.55 -51.43 -25.36
N ILE A 7 -33.64 -52.41 -25.48
CA ILE A 7 -32.19 -52.21 -25.22
C ILE A 7 -31.59 -51.12 -26.14
N VAL A 8 -32.08 -51.04 -27.39
CA VAL A 8 -31.62 -50.00 -28.33
C VAL A 8 -32.01 -48.59 -27.87
N ALA A 9 -33.25 -48.43 -27.40
CA ALA A 9 -33.71 -47.15 -26.85
C ALA A 9 -32.93 -46.77 -25.59
N MET A 10 -32.66 -47.74 -24.72
CA MET A 10 -31.83 -47.51 -23.51
C MET A 10 -30.40 -47.08 -23.84
N ASN A 11 -29.75 -47.74 -24.81
CA ASN A 11 -28.42 -47.35 -25.29
C ASN A 11 -28.41 -45.94 -25.89
N ASN A 12 -29.42 -45.59 -26.69
CA ASN A 12 -29.55 -44.25 -27.25
C ASN A 12 -29.73 -43.19 -26.17
N MET A 13 -30.54 -43.47 -25.13
CA MET A 13 -30.69 -42.57 -23.98
C MET A 13 -29.39 -42.41 -23.19
N MET A 14 -28.61 -43.47 -22.98
CA MET A 14 -27.31 -43.37 -22.33
C MET A 14 -26.33 -42.54 -23.15
N GLN A 15 -26.27 -42.73 -24.48
CA GLN A 15 -25.43 -41.94 -25.37
C GLN A 15 -25.85 -40.44 -25.37
N LEU A 16 -27.15 -40.18 -25.42
CA LEU A 16 -27.67 -38.81 -25.35
C LEU A 16 -27.30 -38.15 -24.02
N THR A 17 -27.44 -38.85 -22.89
CA THR A 17 -27.05 -38.37 -21.58
C THR A 17 -25.56 -38.05 -21.49
N ARG A 18 -24.70 -38.95 -22.02
CA ARG A 18 -23.24 -38.69 -22.08
C ARG A 18 -22.90 -37.49 -22.94
N THR A 19 -23.51 -37.35 -24.10
CA THR A 19 -23.28 -36.19 -24.98
C THR A 19 -23.70 -34.90 -24.33
N ASN A 20 -24.87 -34.90 -23.69
CA ASN A 20 -25.34 -33.73 -22.92
C ASN A 20 -24.41 -33.35 -21.77
N GLN A 21 -23.86 -34.34 -21.03
CA GLN A 21 -22.89 -34.09 -19.96
C GLN A 21 -21.57 -33.49 -20.51
N ASN A 22 -21.08 -34.01 -21.62
CA ASN A 22 -19.87 -33.49 -22.28
C ASN A 22 -20.09 -32.07 -22.81
N MET A 23 -21.27 -31.80 -23.39
CA MET A 23 -21.65 -30.49 -23.87
C MET A 23 -21.71 -29.49 -22.70
N LYS A 24 -22.35 -29.86 -21.59
CA LYS A 24 -22.39 -29.01 -20.36
C LYS A 24 -20.97 -28.68 -19.86
N LYS A 25 -20.08 -29.66 -19.81
CA LYS A 25 -18.66 -29.42 -19.44
C LYS A 25 -17.94 -28.47 -20.39
N SER A 26 -18.16 -28.62 -21.68
CA SER A 26 -17.55 -27.77 -22.71
C SER A 26 -18.07 -26.32 -22.60
N VAL A 27 -19.38 -26.15 -22.41
CA VAL A 27 -20.00 -24.84 -22.21
C VAL A 27 -19.52 -24.20 -20.90
N GLU A 28 -19.40 -24.96 -19.81
CA GLU A 28 -18.85 -24.48 -18.53
C GLU A 28 -17.41 -23.97 -18.69
N ARG A 29 -16.55 -24.70 -19.39
CA ARG A 29 -15.16 -24.29 -19.69
C ARG A 29 -15.07 -23.07 -20.59
N LEU A 30 -15.93 -23.00 -21.60
CA LEU A 30 -16.00 -21.87 -22.52
C LEU A 30 -16.46 -20.60 -21.80
N SER A 31 -17.47 -20.72 -20.96
CA SER A 31 -18.04 -19.61 -20.19
C SER A 31 -17.09 -19.08 -19.12
N SER A 32 -16.39 -19.97 -18.41
CA SER A 32 -15.42 -19.60 -17.37
C SER A 32 -14.06 -19.16 -17.92
N GLY A 33 -13.70 -19.60 -19.13
CA GLY A 33 -12.37 -19.43 -19.72
C GLY A 33 -11.29 -20.32 -19.07
N TYR A 34 -11.67 -21.19 -18.12
CA TYR A 34 -10.74 -22.07 -17.42
C TYR A 34 -10.95 -23.54 -17.81
N ARG A 35 -9.85 -24.27 -17.96
CA ARG A 35 -9.88 -25.71 -18.24
C ARG A 35 -10.34 -26.53 -17.03
N ILE A 36 -9.98 -26.10 -15.83
CA ILE A 36 -10.28 -26.74 -14.54
C ILE A 36 -11.19 -25.81 -13.77
N ASN A 37 -12.45 -26.20 -13.57
CA ASN A 37 -13.45 -25.42 -12.84
C ASN A 37 -13.83 -26.06 -11.51
N ARG A 38 -13.70 -27.40 -11.42
CA ARG A 38 -14.10 -28.17 -10.23
C ARG A 38 -12.97 -29.09 -9.79
N ALA A 39 -12.93 -29.38 -8.49
CA ALA A 39 -12.00 -30.35 -7.92
C ALA A 39 -12.11 -31.76 -8.58
N ALA A 40 -13.29 -32.09 -9.08
CA ALA A 40 -13.54 -33.35 -9.81
C ALA A 40 -12.84 -33.42 -11.18
N ASP A 41 -12.46 -32.27 -11.77
CA ASP A 41 -11.74 -32.25 -13.04
C ASP A 41 -10.24 -32.51 -12.84
N ASP A 42 -9.64 -31.88 -11.81
CA ASP A 42 -8.24 -32.07 -11.40
C ASP A 42 -8.03 -31.40 -10.04
N ALA A 43 -8.03 -32.18 -8.97
CA ALA A 43 -7.87 -31.67 -7.62
C ALA A 43 -6.47 -31.07 -7.36
N ALA A 44 -5.42 -31.71 -7.89
CA ALA A 44 -4.03 -31.26 -7.75
C ALA A 44 -3.78 -29.97 -8.53
N GLY A 45 -4.24 -29.90 -9.76
CA GLY A 45 -4.13 -28.71 -10.60
C GLY A 45 -4.93 -27.52 -10.04
N LEU A 46 -6.11 -27.78 -9.48
CA LEU A 46 -6.90 -26.73 -8.83
C LEU A 46 -6.17 -26.17 -7.60
N ALA A 47 -5.63 -27.03 -6.73
CA ALA A 47 -4.88 -26.59 -5.54
C ALA A 47 -3.67 -25.72 -5.90
N VAL A 48 -2.89 -26.12 -6.91
CA VAL A 48 -1.75 -25.34 -7.42
C VAL A 48 -2.21 -24.00 -8.01
N SER A 49 -3.31 -24.01 -8.76
CA SER A 49 -3.88 -22.80 -9.36
C SER A 49 -4.32 -21.79 -8.29
N GLU A 50 -5.04 -22.25 -7.27
CA GLU A 50 -5.48 -21.37 -6.17
C GLU A 50 -4.32 -20.85 -5.33
N LYS A 51 -3.29 -21.66 -5.08
CA LYS A 51 -2.06 -21.21 -4.44
C LYS A 51 -1.38 -20.10 -5.25
N LYS A 52 -1.25 -20.27 -6.57
CA LYS A 52 -0.68 -19.24 -7.45
C LYS A 52 -1.53 -17.97 -7.50
N ARG A 53 -2.86 -18.09 -7.54
CA ARG A 53 -3.77 -16.94 -7.50
C ARG A 53 -3.64 -16.18 -6.18
N SER A 54 -3.50 -16.87 -5.06
CA SER A 54 -3.26 -16.24 -3.77
C SER A 54 -1.93 -15.48 -3.75
N GLN A 55 -0.85 -16.10 -4.28
CA GLN A 55 0.44 -15.43 -4.42
C GLN A 55 0.38 -14.19 -5.31
N ILE A 56 -0.29 -14.27 -6.46
CA ILE A 56 -0.46 -13.13 -7.37
C ILE A 56 -1.21 -12.00 -6.68
N ARG A 57 -2.31 -12.30 -5.98
CA ARG A 57 -3.06 -11.29 -5.22
C ARG A 57 -2.20 -10.64 -4.12
N GLY A 58 -1.38 -11.44 -3.43
CA GLY A 58 -0.42 -10.95 -2.45
C GLY A 58 0.62 -10.02 -3.06
N LEU A 59 1.21 -10.40 -4.18
CA LEU A 59 2.19 -9.58 -4.91
C LEU A 59 1.60 -8.28 -5.45
N ILE A 60 0.37 -8.32 -5.99
CA ILE A 60 -0.33 -7.11 -6.45
C ILE A 60 -0.56 -6.17 -5.26
N ARG A 61 -0.94 -6.71 -4.11
CA ARG A 61 -1.14 -5.88 -2.91
C ARG A 61 0.19 -5.31 -2.40
N ALA A 62 1.25 -6.11 -2.41
CA ALA A 62 2.60 -5.66 -2.04
C ALA A 62 3.12 -4.56 -2.99
N ALA A 63 2.87 -4.68 -4.29
CA ALA A 63 3.21 -3.63 -5.25
C ALA A 63 2.48 -2.31 -4.93
N LYS A 64 1.18 -2.37 -4.66
CA LYS A 64 0.42 -1.17 -4.24
C LYS A 64 0.93 -0.56 -2.95
N ASN A 65 1.26 -1.39 -1.96
CA ASN A 65 1.84 -0.89 -0.71
C ASN A 65 3.21 -0.22 -0.94
N ALA A 66 3.98 -0.71 -1.90
CA ALA A 66 5.24 -0.07 -2.29
C ALA A 66 5.01 1.27 -3.01
N GLU A 67 3.98 1.37 -3.88
CA GLU A 67 3.58 2.64 -4.51
C GLU A 67 3.13 3.67 -3.46
N ASP A 68 2.33 3.25 -2.48
CA ASP A 68 1.92 4.11 -1.35
C ASP A 68 3.14 4.58 -0.54
N GLY A 69 4.12 3.69 -0.31
CA GLY A 69 5.38 4.02 0.35
C GLY A 69 6.22 5.03 -0.45
N VAL A 70 6.27 4.90 -1.76
CA VAL A 70 6.93 5.87 -2.64
C VAL A 70 6.26 7.25 -2.53
N GLY A 71 4.92 7.30 -2.54
CA GLY A 71 4.17 8.55 -2.36
C GLY A 71 4.47 9.22 -1.00
N PHE A 72 4.58 8.43 0.06
CA PHE A 72 4.99 8.94 1.37
C PHE A 72 6.38 9.57 1.35
N VAL A 73 7.37 8.88 0.78
CA VAL A 73 8.75 9.37 0.66
C VAL A 73 8.82 10.63 -0.22
N GLN A 74 8.08 10.68 -1.32
CA GLN A 74 8.03 11.87 -2.17
C GLN A 74 7.45 13.09 -1.45
N THR A 75 6.45 12.90 -0.59
CA THR A 75 5.90 13.97 0.24
C THR A 75 6.95 14.47 1.24
N ALA A 76 7.67 13.55 1.89
CA ALA A 76 8.77 13.89 2.79
C ALA A 76 9.91 14.65 2.08
N ASP A 77 10.30 14.20 0.89
CA ASP A 77 11.36 14.80 0.09
C ASP A 77 10.99 16.23 -0.35
N GLY A 78 9.73 16.43 -0.76
CA GLY A 78 9.20 17.76 -1.07
C GLY A 78 9.30 18.72 0.12
N ALA A 79 8.86 18.29 1.30
CA ALA A 79 8.93 19.10 2.52
C ALA A 79 10.37 19.40 2.96
N MET A 80 11.27 18.42 2.81
CA MET A 80 12.70 18.62 3.09
C MET A 80 13.36 19.58 2.10
N SER A 81 12.96 19.55 0.83
CA SER A 81 13.44 20.46 -0.20
C SER A 81 13.05 21.91 0.12
N GLU A 82 11.81 22.16 0.55
CA GLU A 82 11.36 23.49 0.98
C GLU A 82 12.10 23.93 2.24
N THR A 83 12.31 23.04 3.20
CA THR A 83 13.11 23.36 4.39
C THR A 83 14.54 23.75 4.02
N ALA A 84 15.16 23.08 3.06
CA ALA A 84 16.48 23.45 2.58
C ALA A 84 16.51 24.84 1.91
N ASN A 85 15.49 25.17 1.12
CA ASN A 85 15.35 26.50 0.52
C ASN A 85 15.22 27.60 1.58
N ILE A 86 14.42 27.36 2.61
CA ILE A 86 14.27 28.30 3.74
C ILE A 86 15.60 28.48 4.47
N LEU A 87 16.33 27.41 4.76
CA LEU A 87 17.64 27.48 5.39
C LEU A 87 18.66 28.25 4.55
N HIS A 88 18.62 28.11 3.21
CA HIS A 88 19.43 28.93 2.32
C HIS A 88 19.07 30.42 2.45
N ARG A 89 17.80 30.76 2.50
CA ARG A 89 17.34 32.14 2.68
C ARG A 89 17.75 32.72 4.03
N MET A 90 17.60 31.96 5.11
CA MET A 90 18.05 32.35 6.46
C MET A 90 19.56 32.61 6.49
N ARG A 91 20.35 31.79 5.78
CA ARG A 91 21.80 32.02 5.63
C ARG A 91 22.10 33.29 4.88
N GLU A 92 21.39 33.60 3.80
CA GLU A 92 21.56 34.86 3.04
C GLU A 92 21.27 36.08 3.94
N LEU A 93 20.16 36.06 4.68
CA LEU A 93 19.81 37.14 5.63
C LEU A 93 20.88 37.32 6.70
N THR A 94 21.42 36.23 7.24
CA THR A 94 22.50 36.28 8.23
C THR A 94 23.76 36.94 7.64
N ILE A 95 24.16 36.56 6.43
CA ILE A 95 25.33 37.16 5.76
C ILE A 95 25.07 38.65 5.47
N GLN A 96 23.86 39.01 5.03
CA GLN A 96 23.46 40.37 4.74
C GLN A 96 23.49 41.23 6.00
N SER A 97 23.03 40.73 7.16
CA SER A 97 22.99 41.44 8.45
C SER A 97 24.40 41.76 8.97
N LEU A 98 25.43 41.00 8.57
CA LEU A 98 26.84 41.26 8.96
C LEU A 98 27.46 42.44 8.21
N ASN A 99 26.79 42.95 7.22
CA ASN A 99 27.32 44.13 6.47
C ASN A 99 27.12 45.40 7.27
N ASP A 100 28.21 46.15 7.46
CA ASP A 100 28.22 47.40 8.24
C ASP A 100 27.45 48.55 7.58
N VAL A 101 27.04 48.43 6.31
CA VAL A 101 26.20 49.41 5.62
C VAL A 101 24.75 49.42 6.12
N ASN A 102 24.30 48.31 6.73
CA ASN A 102 22.93 48.19 7.26
C ASN A 102 22.76 48.93 8.56
N THR A 103 21.68 49.69 8.65
CA THR A 103 21.27 50.35 9.90
C THR A 103 20.67 49.34 10.89
N ASP A 104 20.58 49.74 12.19
CA ASP A 104 19.93 48.90 13.20
C ASP A 104 18.46 48.61 12.85
N GLN A 105 17.78 49.55 12.17
CA GLN A 105 16.42 49.35 11.67
C GLN A 105 16.34 48.28 10.58
N ASP A 106 17.30 48.26 9.63
CA ASP A 106 17.37 47.29 8.59
C ASP A 106 17.65 45.88 9.14
N ARG A 107 18.52 45.79 10.15
CA ARG A 107 18.79 44.53 10.88
C ARG A 107 17.56 44.05 11.64
N ALA A 108 16.74 44.94 12.20
CA ALA A 108 15.49 44.55 12.83
C ALA A 108 14.48 43.97 11.84
N TYR A 109 14.38 44.53 10.64
CA TYR A 109 13.53 43.96 9.59
C TYR A 109 14.03 42.59 9.14
N MET A 110 15.34 42.40 8.98
CA MET A 110 15.92 41.08 8.64
C MET A 110 15.68 40.07 9.75
N GLN A 111 15.71 40.49 11.04
CA GLN A 111 15.38 39.59 12.14
C GLN A 111 13.91 39.17 12.12
N MET A 112 12.99 40.05 11.78
CA MET A 112 11.57 39.68 11.65
C MET A 112 11.36 38.64 10.53
N GLU A 113 11.99 38.84 9.38
CA GLU A 113 11.94 37.83 8.27
C GLU A 113 12.54 36.51 8.73
N PHE A 114 13.66 36.51 9.45
CA PHE A 114 14.30 35.33 9.99
C PHE A 114 13.39 34.56 10.95
N ASP A 115 12.70 35.24 11.84
CA ASP A 115 11.76 34.66 12.80
C ASP A 115 10.53 34.06 12.10
N GLU A 116 10.04 34.71 11.02
CA GLU A 116 8.97 34.15 10.17
C GLU A 116 9.42 32.86 9.45
N LEU A 117 10.63 32.86 8.89
CA LEU A 117 11.21 31.68 8.24
C LEU A 117 11.40 30.52 9.24
N GLN A 118 11.80 30.83 10.47
CA GLN A 118 11.90 29.83 11.54
C GLN A 118 10.53 29.22 11.85
N SER A 119 9.50 30.07 11.96
CA SER A 119 8.12 29.60 12.22
C SER A 119 7.58 28.76 11.07
N GLU A 120 8.00 29.05 9.85
CA GLU A 120 7.62 28.26 8.66
C GLU A 120 8.27 26.87 8.65
N ILE A 121 9.54 26.74 9.09
CA ILE A 121 10.17 25.42 9.29
C ILE A 121 9.40 24.60 10.32
N ASP A 122 9.03 25.21 11.45
CA ASP A 122 8.22 24.55 12.46
C ASP A 122 6.85 24.11 11.91
N ARG A 123 6.23 24.97 11.08
CA ARG A 123 4.97 24.66 10.41
C ARG A 123 5.11 23.47 9.47
N ILE A 124 6.15 23.43 8.63
CA ILE A 124 6.43 22.31 7.71
C ILE A 124 6.60 21.03 8.53
N GLY A 125 7.38 21.07 9.61
CA GLY A 125 7.63 19.90 10.46
C GLY A 125 6.35 19.32 11.10
N ARG A 126 5.41 20.17 11.51
CA ARG A 126 4.19 19.75 12.19
C ARG A 126 3.01 19.47 11.27
N GLN A 127 2.92 20.17 10.13
CA GLN A 127 1.76 20.09 9.23
C GLN A 127 1.97 19.21 8.01
N THR A 128 3.21 18.72 7.75
CA THR A 128 3.42 17.81 6.65
C THR A 128 2.84 16.44 6.99
N GLU A 129 1.72 16.13 6.37
CA GLU A 129 1.01 14.86 6.58
C GLU A 129 0.80 14.10 5.26
N PHE A 130 0.81 12.78 5.35
CA PHE A 130 0.42 11.88 4.29
C PHE A 130 -0.68 10.95 4.79
N ASN A 131 -1.84 11.00 4.16
CA ASN A 131 -3.02 10.21 4.57
C ASN A 131 -3.39 10.41 6.07
N LYS A 132 -3.35 11.67 6.56
CA LYS A 132 -3.61 12.07 7.96
C LYS A 132 -2.59 11.54 8.98
N LYS A 133 -1.46 11.06 8.53
CA LYS A 133 -0.31 10.72 9.34
C LYS A 133 0.76 11.78 9.16
N ASN A 134 1.22 12.37 10.26
CA ASN A 134 2.32 13.31 10.22
C ASN A 134 3.60 12.57 9.76
N VAL A 135 4.32 13.19 8.82
CA VAL A 135 5.51 12.57 8.22
C VAL A 135 6.71 12.62 9.16
N PHE A 136 6.81 13.65 10.00
CA PHE A 136 7.99 13.91 10.84
C PHE A 136 7.75 13.65 12.34
N GLU A 137 6.56 13.89 12.86
CA GLU A 137 6.28 13.80 14.30
C GLU A 137 6.14 12.37 14.83
N GLU A 138 5.56 11.46 14.06
CA GLU A 138 5.32 10.07 14.48
C GLU A 138 6.66 9.31 14.74
N TYR A 139 7.73 9.74 14.08
CA TYR A 139 9.07 9.18 14.33
C TYR A 139 9.80 9.79 15.52
N ALA A 140 9.50 11.04 15.86
CA ALA A 140 10.12 11.70 17.02
C ALA A 140 9.63 11.07 18.31
N ASP A 141 8.33 10.83 18.48
CA ASP A 141 7.75 10.19 19.67
C ASP A 141 8.21 8.74 19.83
N THR A 142 8.31 8.00 18.72
CA THR A 142 8.84 6.62 18.74
C THR A 142 10.31 6.59 19.13
N TYR A 143 11.10 7.58 18.73
CA TYR A 143 12.53 7.65 19.06
C TYR A 143 12.78 8.06 20.52
N TYR A 144 11.95 8.95 21.07
CA TYR A 144 12.06 9.36 22.49
C TYR A 144 11.54 8.27 23.43
N ASN A 145 10.46 7.57 23.08
CA ASN A 145 9.98 6.43 23.84
C ASN A 145 10.93 5.22 23.78
N PHE A 146 11.70 5.08 22.71
CA PHE A 146 12.73 4.05 22.59
C PHE A 146 13.88 4.21 23.62
N LYS A 147 14.23 5.45 23.98
CA LYS A 147 15.30 5.70 24.95
C LYS A 147 14.88 5.45 26.41
N GLY A 148 13.56 5.40 26.66
CA GLY A 148 12.97 5.13 27.99
C GLY A 148 12.49 3.70 28.22
N ASN A 149 12.15 2.95 27.18
CA ASN A 149 11.57 1.61 27.29
C ASN A 149 12.51 0.54 26.73
N LYS A 150 12.90 -0.39 27.59
CA LYS A 150 13.90 -1.43 27.36
C LYS A 150 13.40 -2.60 26.48
N TYR A 151 12.21 -2.52 25.88
CA TYR A 151 11.57 -3.66 25.23
C TYR A 151 10.99 -3.29 23.85
N TRP A 152 11.83 -3.42 22.84
CA TRP A 152 11.39 -3.51 21.46
C TRP A 152 10.57 -4.80 21.27
N GLY A 153 9.33 -4.70 20.86
CA GLY A 153 8.58 -5.85 20.38
C GLY A 153 7.34 -6.26 21.18
N GLN A 154 7.10 -5.71 22.39
CA GLN A 154 5.88 -6.07 23.12
C GLN A 154 4.65 -5.28 22.73
N ASP A 155 4.79 -4.02 22.34
CA ASP A 155 3.62 -3.19 21.99
C ASP A 155 3.03 -3.54 20.60
N GLN A 156 3.86 -4.00 19.66
CA GLN A 156 3.37 -4.48 18.36
C GLN A 156 2.61 -5.81 18.46
N ILE A 157 2.91 -6.64 19.45
CA ILE A 157 2.25 -7.94 19.67
C ILE A 157 0.89 -7.75 20.36
N HIS A 158 0.75 -6.72 21.19
CA HIS A 158 -0.50 -6.43 21.91
C HIS A 158 -1.63 -5.95 20.99
N VAL A 159 -1.33 -5.23 19.91
CA VAL A 159 -2.34 -4.76 18.95
C VAL A 159 -2.92 -5.91 18.12
N ILE A 160 -2.16 -6.98 17.89
CA ILE A 160 -2.64 -8.15 17.13
C ILE A 160 -3.50 -9.08 18.01
N ASN A 161 -3.28 -9.11 19.32
CA ASN A 161 -4.01 -9.98 20.23
C ASN A 161 -5.27 -9.36 20.87
N SER A 162 -5.50 -8.06 20.72
CA SER A 162 -6.70 -7.40 21.27
C SER A 162 -7.87 -7.30 20.30
N THR A 163 -7.76 -7.89 19.09
CA THR A 163 -8.82 -7.95 18.08
C THR A 163 -9.35 -9.37 17.82
N ASN A 164 -9.23 -10.28 18.81
CA ASN A 164 -9.95 -11.55 18.80
C ASN A 164 -10.96 -11.61 19.94
#